data_9aff3e7bd4f757483af97e28d12a1162
#
_entry.id   9aff3e7bd4f757483af97e28d12a1162
#
_cell.length_a   1.000
_cell.length_b   1.000
_cell.length_c   1.000
_cell.angle_alpha   90.00
_cell.angle_beta   90.00
_cell.angle_gamma   90.00
#
_symmetry.space_group_name_H-M   'P 1'
#
loop_
_entity.id
_entity.type
_entity.pdbx_description
1 polymer ?
#
loop_
_entity_poly.entity_id
_entity_poly.type
_entity_poly.pdbx_seq_one_letter_code
_entity_poly.pdbx_strand_id
1 'polypeptide(L)'
;MREIELASWKDVSRRVSSIAKSLEIIYETKLTVNFCEIPLERVFPTEDFLENDKLALVFRKIVEENYDVPITVVKSGGDYFVLDGHHRAFIRKKLMYETIKANVLEFPEGKTYRAIPRRRLEDLRMKDVSPIDDLILKAWQRILFVVEHYEAIHDVPFYLSREKIQLKDLVPTQPHVGKAQIDAIKKVLVPIACVRSGRKCYILDGHARSLRAKELGLDFVEAMVLLSTARIDFGIVKTAEAMGLRKLEDIKII
;
A
#
# COMPACT_ATOMS: atom_id res chain seq x y z
N MET A 1 -15.44 -17.31 7.93
CA MET A 1 -14.29 -16.49 7.45
C MET A 1 -14.57 -16.13 6.00
N ARG A 2 -14.63 -14.84 5.65
CA ARG A 2 -14.82 -14.42 4.25
C ARG A 2 -13.51 -14.69 3.52
N GLU A 3 -13.52 -15.58 2.55
CA GLU A 3 -12.37 -15.81 1.68
C GLU A 3 -12.23 -14.59 0.74
N ILE A 4 -11.12 -13.85 0.84
CA ILE A 4 -10.87 -12.69 0.01
C ILE A 4 -10.19 -13.19 -1.26
N GLU A 5 -10.95 -13.25 -2.35
CA GLU A 5 -10.41 -13.57 -3.66
C GLU A 5 -9.98 -12.31 -4.41
N LEU A 6 -8.74 -12.32 -4.91
CA LEU A 6 -8.28 -11.30 -5.83
C LEU A 6 -8.64 -11.66 -7.27
N ALA A 7 -9.03 -10.65 -8.03
CA ALA A 7 -9.39 -10.82 -9.43
C ALA A 7 -8.19 -11.34 -10.25
N SER A 8 -8.42 -12.36 -11.06
CA SER A 8 -7.49 -12.79 -12.11
C SER A 8 -7.66 -11.92 -13.39
N TRP A 9 -6.74 -12.04 -14.34
CA TRP A 9 -6.89 -11.45 -15.67
C TRP A 9 -8.21 -11.83 -16.34
N LYS A 10 -8.62 -13.09 -16.21
CA LYS A 10 -9.88 -13.61 -16.77
C LYS A 10 -11.10 -12.96 -16.09
N ASP A 11 -11.04 -12.73 -14.78
CA ASP A 11 -12.12 -12.08 -14.07
C ASP A 11 -12.26 -10.62 -14.47
N VAL A 12 -11.14 -9.89 -14.60
CA VAL A 12 -11.15 -8.51 -15.07
C VAL A 12 -11.71 -8.43 -16.50
N SER A 13 -11.29 -9.30 -17.42
CA SER A 13 -11.82 -9.30 -18.78
C SER A 13 -13.35 -9.48 -18.84
N ARG A 14 -13.89 -10.36 -17.98
CA ARG A 14 -15.36 -10.52 -17.87
C ARG A 14 -16.05 -9.29 -17.30
N ARG A 15 -15.45 -8.69 -16.25
CA ARG A 15 -15.99 -7.47 -15.62
C ARG A 15 -15.97 -6.28 -16.55
N VAL A 16 -14.89 -6.08 -17.32
CA VAL A 16 -14.80 -5.02 -18.34
C VAL A 16 -15.96 -5.07 -19.30
N SER A 17 -16.26 -6.27 -19.85
CA SER A 17 -17.39 -6.45 -20.77
C SER A 17 -18.74 -6.11 -20.12
N SER A 18 -18.92 -6.48 -18.85
CA SER A 18 -20.15 -6.16 -18.10
C SER A 18 -20.28 -4.67 -17.83
N ILE A 19 -19.19 -4.02 -17.38
CA ILE A 19 -19.13 -2.59 -17.11
C ILE A 19 -19.40 -1.79 -18.41
N ALA A 20 -18.74 -2.16 -19.51
CA ALA A 20 -18.94 -1.51 -20.82
C ALA A 20 -20.41 -1.57 -21.23
N LYS A 21 -21.03 -2.76 -21.18
CA LYS A 21 -22.46 -2.93 -21.51
C LYS A 21 -23.37 -2.07 -20.63
N SER A 22 -23.09 -2.00 -19.32
CA SER A 22 -23.89 -1.17 -18.41
C SER A 22 -23.80 0.32 -18.77
N LEU A 23 -22.59 0.81 -19.06
CA LEU A 23 -22.40 2.20 -19.48
C LEU A 23 -23.01 2.46 -20.87
N GLU A 24 -22.91 1.52 -21.83
CA GLU A 24 -23.54 1.64 -23.13
C GLU A 24 -25.07 1.80 -23.04
N ILE A 25 -25.69 1.09 -22.11
CA ILE A 25 -27.13 1.21 -21.84
C ILE A 25 -27.46 2.57 -21.18
N ILE A 26 -26.71 2.97 -20.14
CA ILE A 26 -26.95 4.21 -19.41
C ILE A 26 -26.78 5.46 -20.31
N TYR A 27 -25.77 5.44 -21.15
CA TYR A 27 -25.42 6.58 -22.00
C TYR A 27 -25.95 6.47 -23.45
N GLU A 28 -26.71 5.40 -23.75
CA GLU A 28 -27.28 5.13 -25.09
C GLU A 28 -26.24 5.29 -26.21
N THR A 29 -25.06 4.65 -26.03
CA THR A 29 -23.95 4.77 -26.97
C THR A 29 -23.05 3.56 -26.93
N LYS A 30 -22.26 3.36 -27.97
CA LYS A 30 -21.20 2.32 -27.98
C LYS A 30 -19.92 2.89 -27.41
N LEU A 31 -19.20 2.05 -26.65
CA LEU A 31 -17.89 2.37 -26.09
C LEU A 31 -16.81 1.57 -26.82
N THR A 32 -15.62 2.17 -26.91
CA THR A 32 -14.41 1.42 -27.27
C THR A 32 -13.69 0.99 -25.99
N VAL A 33 -13.04 -0.16 -26.05
CA VAL A 33 -12.23 -0.69 -24.94
C VAL A 33 -10.81 -0.89 -25.44
N ASN A 34 -9.87 -0.12 -24.87
CA ASN A 34 -8.46 -0.18 -25.22
C ASN A 34 -7.66 -0.65 -24.01
N PHE A 35 -6.71 -1.57 -24.20
CA PHE A 35 -5.77 -1.98 -23.17
C PHE A 35 -4.46 -1.21 -23.34
N CYS A 36 -4.05 -0.45 -22.32
CA CYS A 36 -2.80 0.32 -22.33
C CYS A 36 -2.28 0.60 -20.90
N GLU A 37 -1.07 1.09 -20.81
CA GLU A 37 -0.56 1.72 -19.59
C GLU A 37 -0.97 3.19 -19.54
N ILE A 38 -1.44 3.63 -18.37
CA ILE A 38 -1.87 5.02 -18.14
C ILE A 38 -1.11 5.64 -16.97
N PRO A 39 -0.85 6.96 -16.98
CA PRO A 39 -0.15 7.64 -15.89
C PRO A 39 -1.04 7.70 -14.64
N LEU A 40 -0.51 7.23 -13.50
CA LEU A 40 -1.23 7.20 -12.22
C LEU A 40 -1.58 8.59 -11.69
N GLU A 41 -0.86 9.63 -12.07
CA GLU A 41 -1.16 11.02 -11.71
C GLU A 41 -2.50 11.53 -12.30
N ARG A 42 -2.97 10.88 -13.38
CA ARG A 42 -4.24 11.21 -14.07
C ARG A 42 -5.36 10.22 -13.73
N VAL A 43 -5.15 9.33 -12.76
CA VAL A 43 -6.13 8.34 -12.30
C VAL A 43 -6.85 8.85 -11.06
N PHE A 44 -8.17 8.89 -11.12
CA PHE A 44 -9.05 9.37 -10.07
C PHE A 44 -10.01 8.28 -9.61
N PRO A 45 -10.17 8.06 -8.29
CA PRO A 45 -11.10 7.07 -7.78
C PRO A 45 -12.56 7.53 -7.95
N THR A 46 -13.46 6.56 -7.99
CA THR A 46 -14.93 6.78 -7.93
C THR A 46 -15.51 6.26 -6.61
N GLU A 47 -14.70 5.66 -5.76
CA GLU A 47 -15.03 5.22 -4.40
C GLU A 47 -14.38 6.14 -3.36
N ASP A 48 -14.96 6.19 -2.16
CA ASP A 48 -14.44 6.99 -1.04
C ASP A 48 -13.60 6.18 -0.05
N PHE A 49 -13.80 4.86 -0.03
CA PHE A 49 -13.21 3.97 0.97
C PHE A 49 -12.66 2.70 0.32
N LEU A 50 -11.61 2.17 0.95
CA LEU A 50 -11.01 0.88 0.61
C LEU A 50 -11.14 -0.08 1.80
N GLU A 51 -11.47 -1.34 1.52
CA GLU A 51 -11.53 -2.40 2.53
C GLU A 51 -10.11 -2.78 2.97
N ASN A 52 -9.80 -2.63 4.26
CA ASN A 52 -8.46 -2.83 4.83
C ASN A 52 -7.89 -4.23 4.61
N ASP A 53 -8.69 -5.26 4.80
CA ASP A 53 -8.29 -6.64 4.63
C ASP A 53 -7.91 -6.95 3.17
N LYS A 54 -8.72 -6.49 2.23
CA LYS A 54 -8.46 -6.60 0.79
C LYS A 54 -7.25 -5.75 0.37
N LEU A 55 -7.11 -4.56 0.95
CA LEU A 55 -5.98 -3.68 0.68
C LEU A 55 -4.66 -4.31 1.11
N ALA A 56 -4.61 -4.91 2.31
CA ALA A 56 -3.45 -5.62 2.82
C ALA A 56 -3.07 -6.81 1.92
N LEU A 57 -4.07 -7.57 1.43
CA LEU A 57 -3.84 -8.69 0.52
C LEU A 57 -3.32 -8.22 -0.85
N VAL A 58 -3.89 -7.15 -1.43
CA VAL A 58 -3.41 -6.55 -2.69
C VAL A 58 -1.99 -6.05 -2.52
N PHE A 59 -1.69 -5.38 -1.41
CA PHE A 59 -0.36 -4.86 -1.10
C PHE A 59 0.68 -6.00 -1.07
N ARG A 60 0.41 -7.03 -0.28
CA ARG A 60 1.25 -8.22 -0.21
C ARG A 60 1.49 -8.83 -1.60
N LYS A 61 0.42 -9.05 -2.36
CA LYS A 61 0.50 -9.69 -3.69
C LYS A 61 1.29 -8.85 -4.71
N ILE A 62 1.15 -7.51 -4.69
CA ILE A 62 1.95 -6.64 -5.57
C ILE A 62 3.43 -6.74 -5.18
N VAL A 63 3.76 -6.70 -3.89
CA VAL A 63 5.15 -6.67 -3.42
C VAL A 63 5.84 -8.04 -3.54
N GLU A 64 5.16 -9.13 -3.17
CA GLU A 64 5.76 -10.47 -3.12
C GLU A 64 5.66 -11.24 -4.42
N GLU A 65 4.54 -11.09 -5.15
CA GLU A 65 4.20 -11.92 -6.29
C GLU A 65 4.09 -11.13 -7.62
N ASN A 66 4.42 -9.84 -7.59
CA ASN A 66 4.29 -8.95 -8.75
C ASN A 66 2.87 -8.99 -9.38
N TYR A 67 1.83 -8.97 -8.53
CA TYR A 67 0.44 -8.99 -8.97
C TYR A 67 0.14 -7.76 -9.85
N ASP A 68 0.00 -8.01 -11.15
CA ASP A 68 -0.07 -6.98 -12.20
C ASP A 68 -1.34 -7.12 -13.06
N VAL A 69 -2.47 -7.30 -12.42
CA VAL A 69 -3.77 -7.36 -13.08
C VAL A 69 -4.27 -5.94 -13.37
N PRO A 70 -4.74 -5.63 -14.60
CA PRO A 70 -5.13 -4.28 -14.98
C PRO A 70 -6.33 -3.78 -14.18
N ILE A 71 -6.42 -2.47 -14.02
CA ILE A 71 -7.63 -1.78 -13.57
C ILE A 71 -8.58 -1.55 -14.74
N THR A 72 -9.84 -1.20 -14.44
CA THR A 72 -10.80 -0.74 -15.46
C THR A 72 -11.13 0.71 -15.18
N VAL A 73 -11.00 1.55 -16.19
CA VAL A 73 -11.24 2.99 -16.09
C VAL A 73 -12.11 3.48 -17.22
N VAL A 74 -12.79 4.59 -17.01
CA VAL A 74 -13.42 5.38 -18.08
C VAL A 74 -12.63 6.66 -18.28
N LYS A 75 -12.34 6.99 -19.54
CA LYS A 75 -11.63 8.22 -19.90
C LYS A 75 -12.61 9.38 -20.08
N SER A 76 -12.31 10.53 -19.50
CA SER A 76 -13.08 11.75 -19.66
C SER A 76 -12.18 12.98 -19.54
N GLY A 77 -12.15 13.83 -20.56
CA GLY A 77 -11.36 15.07 -20.57
C GLY A 77 -9.85 14.86 -20.40
N GLY A 78 -9.34 13.70 -20.79
CA GLY A 78 -7.93 13.33 -20.67
C GLY A 78 -7.56 12.69 -19.33
N ASP A 79 -8.45 12.59 -18.36
CA ASP A 79 -8.30 11.90 -17.08
C ASP A 79 -9.00 10.55 -17.09
N TYR A 80 -8.64 9.69 -16.13
CA TYR A 80 -9.10 8.31 -16.04
C TYR A 80 -9.81 8.08 -14.69
N PHE A 81 -11.08 7.68 -14.74
CA PHE A 81 -11.90 7.43 -13.55
C PHE A 81 -12.02 5.92 -13.32
N VAL A 82 -11.60 5.46 -12.15
CA VAL A 82 -11.55 4.02 -11.82
C VAL A 82 -12.97 3.47 -11.64
N LEU A 83 -13.29 2.39 -12.34
CA LEU A 83 -14.54 1.65 -12.22
C LEU A 83 -14.35 0.28 -11.56
N ASP A 84 -13.16 -0.32 -11.69
CA ASP A 84 -12.73 -1.52 -10.96
C ASP A 84 -11.22 -1.46 -10.71
N GLY A 85 -10.81 -1.83 -9.50
CA GLY A 85 -9.40 -1.93 -9.15
C GLY A 85 -8.86 -0.77 -8.31
N HIS A 86 -9.70 -0.05 -7.56
CA HIS A 86 -9.30 1.03 -6.65
C HIS A 86 -8.17 0.63 -5.70
N HIS A 87 -8.23 -0.57 -5.09
CA HIS A 87 -7.16 -1.09 -4.22
C HIS A 87 -5.82 -1.22 -4.95
N ARG A 88 -5.83 -1.70 -6.21
CA ARG A 88 -4.62 -1.83 -7.05
C ARG A 88 -4.02 -0.46 -7.38
N ALA A 89 -4.87 0.48 -7.81
CA ALA A 89 -4.45 1.83 -8.14
C ALA A 89 -3.85 2.55 -6.92
N PHE A 90 -4.50 2.46 -5.76
CA PHE A 90 -4.04 3.04 -4.51
C PHE A 90 -2.67 2.49 -4.09
N ILE A 91 -2.51 1.16 -4.03
CA ILE A 91 -1.24 0.55 -3.61
C ILE A 91 -0.10 0.90 -4.58
N ARG A 92 -0.35 0.86 -5.91
CA ARG A 92 0.67 1.26 -6.87
C ARG A 92 1.08 2.73 -6.72
N LYS A 93 0.13 3.61 -6.42
CA LYS A 93 0.43 5.02 -6.12
C LYS A 93 1.28 5.14 -4.85
N LYS A 94 0.94 4.43 -3.78
CA LYS A 94 1.72 4.40 -2.52
C LYS A 94 3.13 3.83 -2.71
N LEU A 95 3.31 2.90 -3.65
CA LEU A 95 4.61 2.34 -4.03
C LEU A 95 5.36 3.16 -5.10
N MET A 96 4.90 4.37 -5.40
CA MET A 96 5.51 5.31 -6.35
C MET A 96 5.65 4.78 -7.79
N TYR A 97 4.72 3.91 -8.23
CA TYR A 97 4.63 3.57 -9.64
C TYR A 97 4.17 4.80 -10.44
N GLU A 98 4.78 5.04 -11.58
CA GLU A 98 4.39 6.14 -12.48
C GLU A 98 3.17 5.79 -13.33
N THR A 99 3.05 4.51 -13.72
CA THR A 99 2.00 4.01 -14.60
C THR A 99 1.28 2.80 -14.02
N ILE A 100 0.10 2.51 -14.59
CA ILE A 100 -0.67 1.30 -14.29
C ILE A 100 -1.33 0.77 -15.56
N LYS A 101 -1.35 -0.56 -15.72
CA LYS A 101 -2.09 -1.23 -16.80
C LYS A 101 -3.59 -1.05 -16.59
N ALA A 102 -4.29 -0.67 -17.66
CA ALA A 102 -5.72 -0.40 -17.62
C ALA A 102 -6.45 -0.88 -18.87
N ASN A 103 -7.68 -1.32 -18.65
CA ASN A 103 -8.70 -1.38 -19.69
C ASN A 103 -9.42 -0.03 -19.69
N VAL A 104 -9.22 0.75 -20.72
CA VAL A 104 -9.73 2.11 -20.86
C VAL A 104 -11.00 2.07 -21.71
N LEU A 105 -12.13 2.49 -21.11
CA LEU A 105 -13.38 2.69 -21.81
C LEU A 105 -13.45 4.13 -22.30
N GLU A 106 -13.71 4.32 -23.59
CA GLU A 106 -13.78 5.63 -24.21
C GLU A 106 -15.16 5.83 -24.89
N PHE A 107 -15.75 7.00 -24.60
CA PHE A 107 -16.95 7.45 -25.28
C PHE A 107 -16.61 7.96 -26.69
N PRO A 108 -17.54 7.84 -27.67
CA PRO A 108 -17.37 8.48 -28.97
C PRO A 108 -17.34 10.01 -28.83
N GLU A 109 -16.85 10.67 -29.87
CA GLU A 109 -16.79 12.14 -29.91
C GLU A 109 -18.14 12.78 -29.61
N GLY A 110 -18.12 13.84 -28.79
CA GLY A 110 -19.33 14.57 -28.37
C GLY A 110 -20.07 13.97 -27.17
N LYS A 111 -19.67 12.79 -26.67
CA LYS A 111 -20.20 12.20 -25.42
C LYS A 111 -19.09 12.11 -24.36
N THR A 112 -19.44 12.40 -23.11
CA THR A 112 -18.49 12.38 -21.99
C THR A 112 -19.08 11.66 -20.80
N TYR A 113 -18.22 11.01 -20.02
CA TYR A 113 -18.57 10.49 -18.71
C TYR A 113 -18.89 11.66 -17.76
N ARG A 114 -20.02 11.60 -17.07
CA ARG A 114 -20.35 12.60 -16.04
C ARG A 114 -19.42 12.39 -14.84
N ALA A 115 -18.35 13.19 -14.81
CA ALA A 115 -17.32 13.07 -13.80
C ALA A 115 -17.88 13.36 -12.40
N ILE A 116 -17.56 12.51 -11.46
CA ILE A 116 -17.66 12.72 -10.02
C ILE A 116 -16.60 13.76 -9.61
N PRO A 117 -16.77 14.51 -8.52
CA PRO A 117 -15.76 15.45 -8.02
C PRO A 117 -14.38 14.77 -7.95
N ARG A 118 -13.36 15.42 -8.49
CA ARG A 118 -11.99 14.86 -8.57
C ARG A 118 -11.40 14.74 -7.18
N ARG A 119 -11.31 13.52 -6.67
CA ARG A 119 -10.56 13.17 -5.47
C ARG A 119 -9.27 12.47 -5.91
N ARG A 120 -8.17 12.69 -5.22
CA ARG A 120 -6.91 11.99 -5.51
C ARG A 120 -6.95 10.57 -4.97
N LEU A 121 -6.14 9.67 -5.53
CA LEU A 121 -5.99 8.31 -4.99
C LEU A 121 -5.50 8.34 -3.54
N GLU A 122 -4.64 9.29 -3.20
CA GLU A 122 -4.09 9.48 -1.86
C GLU A 122 -5.13 9.88 -0.82
N ASP A 123 -6.27 10.46 -1.24
CA ASP A 123 -7.35 10.91 -0.35
C ASP A 123 -8.32 9.78 0.03
N LEU A 124 -8.15 8.57 -0.54
CA LEU A 124 -8.95 7.40 -0.19
C LEU A 124 -8.70 6.98 1.25
N ARG A 125 -9.77 6.72 1.97
CA ARG A 125 -9.72 6.28 3.38
C ARG A 125 -9.83 4.77 3.48
N MET A 126 -9.17 4.21 4.49
CA MET A 126 -9.29 2.80 4.80
C MET A 126 -10.48 2.56 5.73
N LYS A 127 -11.19 1.45 5.51
CA LYS A 127 -12.34 1.02 6.33
C LYS A 127 -12.18 -0.43 6.75
N ASP A 128 -12.31 -0.68 8.05
CA ASP A 128 -12.38 -2.04 8.57
C ASP A 128 -13.74 -2.66 8.22
N VAL A 129 -13.68 -3.80 7.54
CA VAL A 129 -14.86 -4.58 7.16
C VAL A 129 -14.93 -5.88 7.94
N SER A 130 -13.80 -6.53 8.14
CA SER A 130 -13.69 -7.81 8.84
C SER A 130 -12.37 -7.92 9.59
N PRO A 131 -12.34 -8.54 10.78
CA PRO A 131 -11.08 -8.83 11.46
C PRO A 131 -10.25 -9.80 10.62
N ILE A 132 -8.95 -9.48 10.48
CA ILE A 132 -7.98 -10.34 9.83
C ILE A 132 -7.45 -11.33 10.88
N ASP A 133 -7.61 -12.63 10.65
CA ASP A 133 -7.07 -13.68 11.55
C ASP A 133 -5.66 -14.12 11.14
N ASP A 134 -5.29 -13.98 9.87
CA ASP A 134 -3.96 -14.30 9.36
C ASP A 134 -2.91 -13.30 9.89
N LEU A 135 -1.97 -13.79 10.70
CA LEU A 135 -0.91 -13.00 11.32
C LEU A 135 0.02 -12.32 10.30
N ILE A 136 0.24 -12.97 9.16
CA ILE A 136 1.06 -12.40 8.08
C ILE A 136 0.32 -11.23 7.47
N LEU A 137 -0.96 -11.42 7.13
CA LEU A 137 -1.77 -10.36 6.54
C LEU A 137 -1.98 -9.19 7.53
N LYS A 138 -2.16 -9.48 8.83
CA LYS A 138 -2.14 -8.45 9.89
C LYS A 138 -0.84 -7.62 9.90
N ALA A 139 0.30 -8.26 9.67
CA ALA A 139 1.57 -7.55 9.64
C ALA A 139 1.67 -6.62 8.41
N TRP A 140 1.15 -7.03 7.24
CA TRP A 140 1.04 -6.17 6.07
C TRP A 140 0.07 -5.00 6.31
N GLN A 141 -1.08 -5.26 6.94
CA GLN A 141 -2.04 -4.24 7.33
C GLN A 141 -1.42 -3.18 8.25
N ARG A 142 -0.61 -3.60 9.24
CA ARG A 142 0.07 -2.66 10.14
C ARG A 142 0.99 -1.68 9.43
N ILE A 143 1.66 -2.09 8.34
CA ILE A 143 2.46 -1.16 7.53
C ILE A 143 1.58 -0.05 6.96
N LEU A 144 0.39 -0.38 6.46
CA LEU A 144 -0.56 0.60 5.94
C LEU A 144 -1.10 1.51 7.04
N PHE A 145 -1.38 0.99 8.23
CA PHE A 145 -1.78 1.80 9.38
C PHE A 145 -0.70 2.77 9.84
N VAL A 146 0.58 2.37 9.74
CA VAL A 146 1.70 3.29 10.01
C VAL A 146 1.71 4.43 9.00
N VAL A 147 1.48 4.14 7.71
CA VAL A 147 1.37 5.18 6.66
C VAL A 147 0.23 6.14 6.98
N GLU A 148 -0.98 5.63 7.20
CA GLU A 148 -2.17 6.43 7.51
C GLU A 148 -1.98 7.28 8.76
N HIS A 149 -1.36 6.73 9.81
CA HIS A 149 -1.05 7.45 11.05
C HIS A 149 -0.13 8.66 10.81
N TYR A 150 0.93 8.48 10.02
CA TYR A 150 1.85 9.58 9.71
C TYR A 150 1.22 10.61 8.77
N GLU A 151 0.39 10.19 7.83
CA GLU A 151 -0.42 11.09 6.99
C GLU A 151 -1.36 11.94 7.83
N ALA A 152 -2.05 11.35 8.80
CA ALA A 152 -2.96 12.06 9.69
C ALA A 152 -2.25 13.08 10.62
N ILE A 153 -1.02 12.78 11.07
CA ILE A 153 -0.25 13.68 11.94
C ILE A 153 0.33 14.86 11.16
N HIS A 154 0.83 14.61 9.95
CA HIS A 154 1.60 15.59 9.19
C HIS A 154 0.81 16.30 8.10
N ASP A 155 -0.41 15.85 7.82
CA ASP A 155 -1.29 16.36 6.75
C ASP A 155 -0.60 16.39 5.37
N VAL A 156 0.22 15.37 5.09
CA VAL A 156 0.91 15.19 3.81
C VAL A 156 0.91 13.73 3.40
N PRO A 157 0.91 13.41 2.09
CA PRO A 157 0.95 12.03 1.64
C PRO A 157 2.31 11.38 1.94
N PHE A 158 2.26 10.12 2.36
CA PHE A 158 3.42 9.25 2.50
C PHE A 158 3.39 8.13 1.46
N TYR A 159 4.56 7.73 1.04
CA TYR A 159 4.83 6.69 0.06
C TYR A 159 5.73 5.63 0.66
N LEU A 160 5.84 4.48 0.00
CA LEU A 160 6.60 3.33 0.48
C LEU A 160 7.67 2.94 -0.55
N SER A 161 8.92 2.89 -0.11
CA SER A 161 10.02 2.28 -0.87
C SER A 161 10.39 0.93 -0.25
N ARG A 162 10.47 -0.12 -1.06
CA ARG A 162 10.96 -1.43 -0.62
C ARG A 162 12.48 -1.45 -0.69
N GLU A 163 13.12 -1.70 0.44
CA GLU A 163 14.57 -1.71 0.56
C GLU A 163 15.07 -2.88 1.41
N LYS A 164 16.32 -3.30 1.18
CA LYS A 164 17.08 -4.19 2.08
C LYS A 164 17.93 -3.34 3.01
N ILE A 165 17.67 -3.41 4.32
CA ILE A 165 18.36 -2.63 5.33
C ILE A 165 19.27 -3.55 6.15
N GLN A 166 20.54 -3.16 6.34
CA GLN A 166 21.46 -3.88 7.22
C GLN A 166 20.99 -3.76 8.67
N LEU A 167 21.01 -4.85 9.43
CA LEU A 167 20.58 -4.85 10.84
C LEU A 167 21.36 -3.84 11.70
N LYS A 168 22.65 -3.60 11.40
CA LYS A 168 23.49 -2.60 12.10
C LYS A 168 23.05 -1.15 11.88
N ASP A 169 22.23 -0.89 10.84
CA ASP A 169 21.72 0.45 10.51
C ASP A 169 20.32 0.69 11.07
N LEU A 170 19.73 -0.33 11.70
CA LEU A 170 18.43 -0.21 12.36
C LEU A 170 18.57 0.39 13.75
N VAL A 171 17.69 1.33 14.05
CA VAL A 171 17.51 1.92 15.37
C VAL A 171 16.12 1.57 15.87
N PRO A 172 15.98 0.92 17.04
CA PRO A 172 14.68 0.64 17.61
C PRO A 172 14.04 1.93 18.15
N THR A 173 12.72 1.95 18.17
CA THR A 173 11.93 3.04 18.79
C THR A 173 11.11 2.55 19.98
N GLN A 174 11.24 1.26 20.30
CA GLN A 174 10.65 0.62 21.46
C GLN A 174 11.76 0.04 22.35
N PRO A 175 11.76 0.34 23.67
CA PRO A 175 12.79 -0.15 24.60
C PRO A 175 12.59 -1.60 25.01
N HIS A 176 11.41 -2.18 24.80
CA HIS A 176 11.07 -3.54 25.22
C HIS A 176 10.34 -4.30 24.12
N VAL A 177 10.61 -5.61 24.01
CA VAL A 177 9.90 -6.56 23.13
C VAL A 177 9.70 -7.86 23.90
N GLY A 178 8.48 -8.40 23.85
CA GLY A 178 8.16 -9.67 24.49
C GLY A 178 8.86 -10.87 23.83
N LYS A 179 9.47 -11.76 24.62
CA LYS A 179 10.13 -12.98 24.11
C LYS A 179 9.16 -13.83 23.30
N ALA A 180 7.92 -14.00 23.77
CA ALA A 180 6.89 -14.76 23.08
C ALA A 180 6.58 -14.21 21.66
N GLN A 181 6.68 -12.90 21.45
CA GLN A 181 6.47 -12.27 20.13
C GLN A 181 7.62 -12.63 19.17
N ILE A 182 8.85 -12.72 19.66
CA ILE A 182 10.02 -13.09 18.87
C ILE A 182 9.95 -14.57 18.50
N ASP A 183 9.65 -15.44 19.47
CA ASP A 183 9.60 -16.89 19.31
C ASP A 183 8.47 -17.34 18.38
N ALA A 184 7.36 -16.61 18.32
CA ALA A 184 6.27 -16.85 17.40
C ALA A 184 6.67 -16.66 15.91
N ILE A 185 7.75 -15.93 15.64
CA ILE A 185 8.23 -15.65 14.28
C ILE A 185 9.17 -16.79 13.84
N LYS A 186 8.65 -17.77 13.13
CA LYS A 186 9.47 -18.86 12.58
C LYS A 186 10.38 -18.41 11.44
N LYS A 187 9.88 -17.50 10.58
CA LYS A 187 10.60 -16.93 9.43
C LYS A 187 10.23 -15.44 9.32
N VAL A 188 11.20 -14.61 8.95
CA VAL A 188 10.97 -13.18 8.69
C VAL A 188 10.44 -13.03 7.26
N LEU A 189 9.12 -13.16 7.10
CA LEU A 189 8.44 -13.15 5.80
C LEU A 189 7.86 -11.78 5.43
N VAL A 190 7.58 -10.94 6.42
CA VAL A 190 6.96 -9.63 6.20
C VAL A 190 7.99 -8.54 6.43
N PRO A 191 8.12 -7.56 5.53
CA PRO A 191 9.04 -6.44 5.72
C PRO A 191 8.69 -5.66 7.00
N ILE A 192 9.69 -5.01 7.59
CA ILE A 192 9.47 -4.03 8.66
C ILE A 192 9.03 -2.70 8.06
N ALA A 193 8.44 -1.81 8.86
CA ALA A 193 8.22 -0.41 8.48
C ALA A 193 9.22 0.48 9.21
N CYS A 194 9.82 1.44 8.51
CA CYS A 194 10.78 2.36 9.10
C CYS A 194 10.79 3.73 8.41
N VAL A 195 11.37 4.71 9.10
CA VAL A 195 11.74 6.02 8.53
C VAL A 195 13.24 6.19 8.52
N ARG A 196 13.76 6.92 7.54
CA ARG A 196 15.18 7.21 7.43
C ARG A 196 15.52 8.57 8.04
N SER A 197 16.54 8.59 8.90
CA SER A 197 17.17 9.82 9.37
C SER A 197 18.69 9.67 9.22
N GLY A 198 19.28 10.45 8.33
CA GLY A 198 20.67 10.28 7.91
C GLY A 198 20.92 8.88 7.32
N ARG A 199 21.91 8.17 7.89
CA ARG A 199 22.24 6.78 7.47
C ARG A 199 21.47 5.71 8.23
N LYS A 200 20.72 6.09 9.25
CA LYS A 200 20.00 5.16 10.13
C LYS A 200 18.53 5.03 9.72
N CYS A 201 17.98 3.85 10.00
CA CYS A 201 16.57 3.53 9.79
C CYS A 201 15.89 3.25 11.13
N TYR A 202 14.96 4.10 11.52
CA TYR A 202 14.21 4.01 12.77
C TYR A 202 12.98 3.14 12.57
N ILE A 203 12.87 2.06 13.33
CA ILE A 203 11.81 1.06 13.17
C ILE A 203 10.48 1.64 13.67
N LEU A 204 9.46 1.64 12.84
CA LEU A 204 8.10 2.03 13.20
C LEU A 204 7.22 0.81 13.54
N ASP A 205 7.39 -0.28 12.77
CA ASP A 205 6.77 -1.58 13.03
C ASP A 205 7.75 -2.70 12.68
N GLY A 206 7.77 -3.77 13.48
CA GLY A 206 8.58 -4.97 13.20
C GLY A 206 9.81 -5.13 14.09
N HIS A 207 9.85 -4.54 15.30
CA HIS A 207 10.95 -4.72 16.27
C HIS A 207 11.23 -6.21 16.56
N ALA A 208 10.17 -7.00 16.82
CA ALA A 208 10.31 -8.44 17.03
C ALA A 208 10.85 -9.16 15.79
N ARG A 209 10.43 -8.75 14.57
CA ARG A 209 10.96 -9.30 13.31
C ARG A 209 12.44 -8.99 13.13
N SER A 210 12.88 -7.79 13.48
CA SER A 210 14.28 -7.37 13.42
C SER A 210 15.16 -8.14 14.40
N LEU A 211 14.67 -8.33 15.64
CA LEU A 211 15.35 -9.16 16.64
C LEU A 211 15.43 -10.62 16.18
N ARG A 212 14.33 -11.16 15.64
CA ARG A 212 14.32 -12.54 15.13
C ARG A 212 15.28 -12.72 13.94
N ALA A 213 15.36 -11.75 13.04
CA ALA A 213 16.32 -11.76 11.95
C ALA A 213 17.75 -11.85 12.47
N LYS A 214 18.08 -11.12 13.52
CA LYS A 214 19.38 -11.17 14.19
C LYS A 214 19.64 -12.54 14.84
N GLU A 215 18.66 -13.11 15.57
CA GLU A 215 18.79 -14.46 16.15
C GLU A 215 19.01 -15.54 15.08
N LEU A 216 18.46 -15.36 13.89
CA LEU A 216 18.65 -16.26 12.73
C LEU A 216 19.97 -16.02 11.99
N GLY A 217 20.80 -15.08 12.43
CA GLY A 217 22.09 -14.77 11.80
C GLY A 217 21.96 -14.05 10.45
N LEU A 218 20.85 -13.36 10.19
CA LEU A 218 20.69 -12.59 8.97
C LEU A 218 21.42 -11.24 9.09
N ASP A 219 22.01 -10.79 7.98
CA ASP A 219 22.66 -9.48 7.92
C ASP A 219 21.66 -8.34 7.58
N PHE A 220 20.55 -8.69 6.94
CA PHE A 220 19.57 -7.74 6.39
C PHE A 220 18.15 -8.14 6.73
N VAL A 221 17.27 -7.15 6.71
CA VAL A 221 15.81 -7.34 6.65
C VAL A 221 15.23 -6.57 5.47
N GLU A 222 14.14 -7.09 4.92
CA GLU A 222 13.29 -6.32 4.00
C GLU A 222 12.55 -5.25 4.80
N ALA A 223 12.51 -4.04 4.26
CA ALA A 223 11.84 -2.90 4.87
C ALA A 223 10.97 -2.16 3.87
N MET A 224 9.84 -1.65 4.33
CA MET A 224 9.07 -0.59 3.70
C MET A 224 9.48 0.73 4.36
N VAL A 225 10.26 1.52 3.65
CA VAL A 225 10.72 2.82 4.12
C VAL A 225 9.68 3.87 3.77
N LEU A 226 9.18 4.59 4.78
CA LEU A 226 8.24 5.70 4.56
C LEU A 226 8.98 6.89 3.99
N LEU A 227 8.46 7.42 2.90
CA LEU A 227 8.95 8.59 2.20
C LEU A 227 7.85 9.65 2.11
N SER A 228 8.22 10.92 2.20
CA SER A 228 7.33 12.05 1.95
C SER A 228 7.97 13.02 0.97
N THR A 229 7.14 13.73 0.21
CA THR A 229 7.60 14.85 -0.64
C THR A 229 7.94 16.10 0.18
N ALA A 230 7.41 16.20 1.42
CA ALA A 230 7.72 17.25 2.36
C ALA A 230 8.90 16.85 3.26
N ARG A 231 9.65 17.84 3.76
CA ARG A 231 10.65 17.61 4.80
C ARG A 231 9.93 17.38 6.14
N ILE A 232 10.03 16.16 6.65
CA ILE A 232 9.40 15.75 7.91
C ILE A 232 10.46 15.63 9.00
N ASP A 233 10.18 16.22 10.15
CA ASP A 233 10.92 16.03 11.40
C ASP A 233 10.16 14.97 12.23
N PHE A 234 10.62 13.73 12.15
CA PHE A 234 9.97 12.62 12.83
C PHE A 234 10.23 12.66 14.34
N GLY A 235 9.21 13.00 15.14
CA GLY A 235 9.29 13.03 16.59
C GLY A 235 9.78 11.71 17.21
N ILE A 236 9.47 10.58 16.57
CA ILE A 236 9.90 9.24 17.01
C ILE A 236 11.44 9.09 17.00
N VAL A 237 12.14 9.78 16.11
CA VAL A 237 13.61 9.79 16.07
C VAL A 237 14.16 10.45 17.34
N LYS A 238 13.64 11.62 17.69
CA LYS A 238 14.03 12.34 18.91
C LYS A 238 13.71 11.53 20.18
N THR A 239 12.55 10.86 20.18
CA THR A 239 12.16 10.01 21.31
C THR A 239 13.12 8.84 21.48
N ALA A 240 13.49 8.14 20.41
CA ALA A 240 14.44 7.04 20.45
C ALA A 240 15.82 7.50 20.95
N GLU A 241 16.32 8.64 20.47
CA GLU A 241 17.58 9.23 20.90
C GLU A 241 17.55 9.61 22.40
N ALA A 242 16.48 10.25 22.86
CA ALA A 242 16.29 10.60 24.27
C ALA A 242 16.24 9.38 25.19
N MET A 243 15.72 8.24 24.70
CA MET A 243 15.71 6.95 25.41
C MET A 243 17.05 6.22 25.33
N GLY A 244 18.04 6.74 24.62
CA GLY A 244 19.35 6.12 24.44
C GLY A 244 19.36 4.91 23.49
N LEU A 245 18.30 4.75 22.67
CA LEU A 245 18.18 3.65 21.73
C LEU A 245 18.99 3.98 20.46
N ARG A 246 20.00 3.17 20.15
CA ARG A 246 20.95 3.38 19.02
C ARG A 246 21.12 2.17 18.14
N LYS A 247 20.85 0.97 18.64
CA LYS A 247 21.04 -0.32 17.99
C LYS A 247 20.06 -1.35 18.52
N LEU A 248 19.84 -2.44 17.79
CA LEU A 248 18.88 -3.49 18.19
C LEU A 248 19.15 -4.10 19.57
N GLU A 249 20.41 -4.12 20.00
CA GLU A 249 20.82 -4.63 21.32
C GLU A 249 20.34 -3.78 22.49
N ASP A 250 19.90 -2.55 22.24
CA ASP A 250 19.36 -1.68 23.28
C ASP A 250 17.92 -2.07 23.66
N ILE A 251 17.28 -2.95 22.88
CA ILE A 251 15.96 -3.51 23.21
C ILE A 251 16.11 -4.53 24.33
N LYS A 252 15.36 -4.35 25.40
CA LYS A 252 15.23 -5.36 26.47
C LYS A 252 14.16 -6.39 26.07
N ILE A 253 14.55 -7.66 26.07
CA ILE A 253 13.63 -8.78 25.86
C ILE A 253 12.99 -9.13 27.20
N ILE A 254 11.64 -9.11 27.26
CA ILE A 254 10.84 -9.38 28.46
C ILE A 254 9.89 -10.56 28.26
#